data_d63b28388a35785d957dcde1ef9f0219
#
_entry.id   d63b28388a35785d957dcde1ef9f0219
#
_cell.length_a   1.000
_cell.length_b   1.000
_cell.length_c   1.000
_cell.angle_alpha   90.00
_cell.angle_beta   90.00
_cell.angle_gamma   90.00
#
_symmetry.space_group_name_H-M   'P 1'
#
loop_
_entity.id
_entity.type
_entity.pdbx_description
1 polymer ?
#
loop_
_entity_poly.entity_id
_entity_poly.type
_entity_poly.pdbx_seq_one_letter_code
_entity_poly.pdbx_strand_id
1 'polypeptide(L)'
;PPMFLKFTGAFPGFIYSHDTKGIYINLFVGSETQIQLGKGKEIQLKQETEYPWNGTVQLTVSPLKATRFPLRIRIPGWAQGIENPYGLYESDLKDEIKLYVNNQPVNLKIKDGYAEIDRKWYPKDKVMLKLPINPRIITPNHQIKELNQQVALASGPVIYCIESCDNPNLNQMRIMPEAQYAIGKQHQQFRDVNIIQINNNEWSGIA
;
A
#
# COMPACT_ATOMS: atom_id res chain seq x y z
N PRO A 1 20.94 -17.40 6.75
CA PRO A 1 21.96 -16.75 5.93
C PRO A 1 22.31 -15.36 6.48
N PRO A 2 23.58 -14.95 6.52
CA PRO A 2 24.01 -13.68 7.16
C PRO A 2 23.35 -12.45 6.51
N MET A 3 23.03 -12.49 5.22
CA MET A 3 22.33 -11.42 4.49
C MET A 3 20.94 -11.12 5.04
N PHE A 4 20.19 -12.15 5.40
CA PHE A 4 18.83 -11.97 5.97
C PHE A 4 18.91 -11.27 7.34
N LEU A 5 19.85 -11.67 8.20
CA LEU A 5 20.08 -11.03 9.50
C LEU A 5 20.51 -9.56 9.36
N LYS A 6 21.39 -9.27 8.38
CA LYS A 6 21.77 -7.87 8.06
C LYS A 6 20.57 -7.05 7.59
N PHE A 7 19.76 -7.62 6.71
CA PHE A 7 18.57 -6.95 6.21
C PHE A 7 17.56 -6.65 7.33
N THR A 8 17.23 -7.64 8.15
CA THR A 8 16.30 -7.45 9.28
C THR A 8 16.80 -6.42 10.28
N GLY A 9 18.10 -6.40 10.57
CA GLY A 9 18.71 -5.39 11.45
C GLY A 9 18.71 -3.98 10.86
N ALA A 10 18.81 -3.83 9.53
CA ALA A 10 18.80 -2.55 8.85
C ALA A 10 17.37 -2.05 8.51
N PHE A 11 16.39 -2.95 8.48
CA PHE A 11 15.03 -2.67 8.02
C PHE A 11 14.36 -1.47 8.72
N PRO A 12 14.46 -1.30 10.07
CA PRO A 12 13.87 -0.15 10.75
C PRO A 12 14.36 1.20 10.21
N GLY A 13 15.61 1.26 9.73
CA GLY A 13 16.19 2.47 9.13
C GLY A 13 15.59 2.89 7.79
N PHE A 14 14.82 2.01 7.14
CA PHE A 14 14.14 2.33 5.87
C PHE A 14 12.71 2.83 6.05
N ILE A 15 12.10 2.68 7.24
CA ILE A 15 10.70 3.05 7.48
C ILE A 15 10.56 4.57 7.40
N TYR A 16 11.48 5.30 7.99
CA TYR A 16 11.48 6.76 8.03
C TYR A 16 12.80 7.32 7.51
N SER A 17 12.73 8.47 6.90
CA SER A 17 13.90 9.32 6.66
C SER A 17 13.56 10.78 6.95
N HIS A 18 14.58 11.59 7.14
CA HIS A 18 14.40 13.02 7.38
C HIS A 18 15.59 13.81 6.84
N ASP A 19 15.34 15.05 6.50
CA ASP A 19 16.34 16.07 6.25
C ASP A 19 16.19 17.22 7.27
N THR A 20 16.89 18.31 7.07
CA THR A 20 16.77 19.51 7.94
C THR A 20 15.42 20.20 7.82
N LYS A 21 14.62 19.88 6.81
CA LYS A 21 13.35 20.55 6.48
C LYS A 21 12.15 19.74 6.91
N GLY A 22 12.17 18.40 6.77
CA GLY A 22 10.98 17.58 7.00
C GLY A 22 11.23 16.10 7.20
N ILE A 23 10.13 15.36 7.35
CA ILE A 23 10.12 13.93 7.63
C ILE A 23 9.45 13.21 6.46
N TYR A 24 9.99 12.05 6.11
CA TYR A 24 9.47 11.15 5.06
C TYR A 24 9.03 9.83 5.70
N ILE A 25 7.83 9.40 5.38
CA ILE A 25 7.28 8.09 5.70
C ILE A 25 7.44 7.24 4.44
N ASN A 26 8.38 6.29 4.44
CA ASN A 26 8.75 5.52 3.25
C ASN A 26 8.06 4.16 3.19
N LEU A 27 7.88 3.51 4.36
CA LEU A 27 7.26 2.19 4.47
C LEU A 27 6.13 2.21 5.49
N PHE A 28 5.08 1.46 5.19
CA PHE A 28 3.92 1.34 6.08
C PHE A 28 4.05 0.10 6.95
N VAL A 29 4.64 0.31 8.13
CA VAL A 29 4.90 -0.73 9.14
C VAL A 29 4.55 -0.16 10.51
N GLY A 30 3.77 -0.89 11.30
CA GLY A 30 3.44 -0.50 12.69
C GLY A 30 4.72 -0.27 13.48
N SER A 31 4.94 0.96 13.95
CA SER A 31 6.21 1.35 14.59
C SER A 31 6.11 2.69 15.34
N GLU A 32 7.03 2.91 16.25
CA GLU A 32 7.23 4.19 16.93
C GLU A 32 8.68 4.63 16.76
N THR A 33 8.89 5.93 16.59
CA THR A 33 10.22 6.51 16.46
C THR A 33 10.25 7.93 17.00
N GLN A 34 11.46 8.38 17.31
CA GLN A 34 11.76 9.76 17.74
C GLN A 34 12.76 10.36 16.76
N ILE A 35 12.38 11.45 16.15
CA ILE A 35 13.18 12.12 15.11
C ILE A 35 13.58 13.51 15.57
N GLN A 36 14.86 13.83 15.42
CA GLN A 36 15.40 15.14 15.72
C GLN A 36 15.52 15.97 14.43
N LEU A 37 14.60 16.90 14.21
CA LEU A 37 14.64 17.84 13.09
C LEU A 37 15.42 19.12 13.45
N GLY A 38 16.75 19.05 13.40
CA GLY A 38 17.60 20.18 13.80
C GLY A 38 17.58 20.45 15.31
N LYS A 39 18.15 21.58 15.74
CA LYS A 39 18.27 21.91 17.18
C LYS A 39 16.89 22.17 17.82
N GLY A 40 16.55 21.37 18.83
CA GLY A 40 15.36 21.59 19.67
C GLY A 40 14.02 21.22 19.02
N LYS A 41 14.02 20.56 17.87
CA LYS A 41 12.79 20.10 17.19
C LYS A 41 12.71 18.57 17.25
N GLU A 42 12.30 18.07 18.38
CA GLU A 42 12.07 16.64 18.62
C GLU A 42 10.63 16.29 18.28
N ILE A 43 10.46 15.27 17.45
CA ILE A 43 9.16 14.79 16.96
C ILE A 43 9.04 13.31 17.26
N GLN A 44 8.05 12.93 18.03
CA GLN A 44 7.62 11.54 18.20
C GLN A 44 6.63 11.20 17.09
N LEU A 45 6.85 10.07 16.42
CA LEU A 45 5.95 9.51 15.43
C LEU A 45 5.53 8.11 15.85
N LYS A 46 4.23 7.84 15.77
CA LYS A 46 3.67 6.50 15.89
C LYS A 46 2.92 6.17 14.60
N GLN A 47 3.17 5.00 14.04
CA GLN A 47 2.48 4.47 12.88
C GLN A 47 1.71 3.21 13.26
N GLU A 48 0.42 3.17 12.94
CA GLU A 48 -0.49 2.05 13.19
C GLU A 48 -1.12 1.64 11.86
N THR A 49 -0.93 0.38 11.47
CA THR A 49 -1.43 -0.13 10.18
C THR A 49 -1.41 -1.65 10.15
N GLU A 50 -2.32 -2.23 9.37
CA GLU A 50 -2.32 -3.63 8.96
C GLU A 50 -1.93 -3.79 7.47
N TYR A 51 -1.26 -2.79 6.91
CA TYR A 51 -0.77 -2.84 5.54
C TYR A 51 0.17 -4.05 5.34
N PRO A 52 0.08 -4.82 4.27
CA PRO A 52 -0.69 -4.58 3.05
C PRO A 52 -2.12 -5.14 3.04
N TRP A 53 -2.59 -5.74 4.12
CA TRP A 53 -3.89 -6.42 4.20
C TRP A 53 -5.05 -5.44 4.36
N ASN A 54 -4.77 -4.26 4.89
CA ASN A 54 -5.70 -3.15 5.02
C ASN A 54 -5.02 -1.87 4.49
N GLY A 55 -5.73 -1.07 3.70
CA GLY A 55 -5.19 0.16 3.10
C GLY A 55 -5.08 1.35 4.06
N THR A 56 -5.51 1.20 5.31
CA THR A 56 -5.49 2.29 6.28
C THR A 56 -4.13 2.38 6.97
N VAL A 57 -3.51 3.55 6.89
CA VAL A 57 -2.28 3.90 7.62
C VAL A 57 -2.59 5.10 8.50
N GLN A 58 -2.46 4.93 9.81
CA GLN A 58 -2.68 5.99 10.78
C GLN A 58 -1.33 6.42 11.38
N LEU A 59 -1.05 7.74 11.32
CA LEU A 59 0.13 8.33 11.92
C LEU A 59 -0.32 9.25 13.06
N THR A 60 0.35 9.16 14.20
CA THR A 60 0.26 10.14 15.28
C THR A 60 1.54 10.95 15.30
N VAL A 61 1.41 12.26 15.12
CA VAL A 61 2.53 13.21 15.04
C VAL A 61 2.55 14.01 16.33
N SER A 62 3.62 13.89 17.12
CA SER A 62 3.72 14.54 18.43
C SER A 62 5.05 15.28 18.56
N PRO A 63 5.15 16.53 18.06
CA PRO A 63 6.29 17.38 18.35
C PRO A 63 6.31 17.77 19.84
N LEU A 64 7.49 17.87 20.44
CA LEU A 64 7.65 18.31 21.84
C LEU A 64 7.05 19.71 22.07
N LYS A 65 7.17 20.57 21.06
CA LYS A 65 6.54 21.90 20.99
C LYS A 65 5.92 22.07 19.62
N ALA A 66 4.81 22.82 19.53
CA ALA A 66 4.15 23.09 18.26
C ALA A 66 5.17 23.61 17.21
N THR A 67 5.38 22.83 16.15
CA THR A 67 6.48 23.04 15.19
C THR A 67 5.97 22.91 13.76
N ARG A 68 6.40 23.80 12.86
CA ARG A 68 6.10 23.70 11.43
C ARG A 68 7.16 22.89 10.71
N PHE A 69 6.72 21.87 9.97
CA PHE A 69 7.53 21.10 9.05
C PHE A 69 6.66 20.35 8.04
N PRO A 70 7.16 20.05 6.83
CA PRO A 70 6.49 19.16 5.89
C PRO A 70 6.64 17.70 6.34
N LEU A 71 5.51 17.01 6.40
CA LEU A 71 5.42 15.56 6.51
C LEU A 71 5.13 15.01 5.11
N ARG A 72 5.99 14.13 4.60
CA ARG A 72 5.89 13.53 3.28
C ARG A 72 5.59 12.05 3.43
N ILE A 73 4.47 11.61 2.88
CA ILE A 73 4.00 10.23 2.98
C ILE A 73 4.10 9.63 1.60
N ARG A 74 4.82 8.53 1.45
CA ARG A 74 4.99 7.84 0.18
C ARG A 74 3.63 7.38 -0.35
N ILE A 75 3.39 7.63 -1.63
CA ILE A 75 2.25 7.10 -2.34
C ILE A 75 2.75 6.06 -3.35
N PRO A 76 2.44 4.77 -3.16
CA PRO A 76 2.88 3.71 -4.06
C PRO A 76 2.34 3.91 -5.47
N GLY A 77 3.11 3.50 -6.49
CA GLY A 77 2.71 3.61 -7.90
C GLY A 77 1.42 2.85 -8.18
N TRP A 78 1.29 1.62 -7.68
CA TRP A 78 0.08 0.82 -7.87
C TRP A 78 -1.20 1.53 -7.37
N ALA A 79 -1.12 2.33 -6.30
CA ALA A 79 -2.24 3.10 -5.77
C ALA A 79 -2.60 4.31 -6.65
N GLN A 80 -1.75 4.66 -7.60
CA GLN A 80 -1.95 5.71 -8.60
C GLN A 80 -2.29 5.15 -9.99
N GLY A 81 -2.53 3.82 -10.10
CA GLY A 81 -2.72 3.14 -11.38
C GLY A 81 -1.42 2.96 -12.19
N ILE A 82 -0.25 3.18 -11.57
CA ILE A 82 1.06 2.98 -12.19
C ILE A 82 1.62 1.66 -11.72
N GLU A 83 1.35 0.58 -12.46
CA GLU A 83 1.77 -0.78 -12.07
C GLU A 83 3.27 -0.99 -12.23
N ASN A 84 3.86 -0.35 -13.22
CA ASN A 84 5.31 -0.33 -13.41
C ASN A 84 5.77 0.96 -14.11
N PRO A 85 7.07 1.30 -14.04
CA PRO A 85 7.58 2.58 -14.55
C PRO A 85 7.59 2.72 -16.07
N TYR A 86 7.36 1.64 -16.84
CA TYR A 86 7.52 1.63 -18.30
C TYR A 86 6.23 1.41 -19.08
N GLY A 87 5.07 1.40 -18.39
CA GLY A 87 3.78 1.15 -19.05
C GLY A 87 3.66 -0.26 -19.66
N LEU A 88 4.40 -1.24 -19.09
CA LEU A 88 4.30 -2.64 -19.53
C LEU A 88 3.01 -3.30 -19.06
N TYR A 89 2.40 -2.78 -18.00
CA TYR A 89 1.15 -3.26 -17.43
C TYR A 89 0.25 -2.09 -17.10
N GLU A 90 -1.05 -2.33 -17.24
CA GLU A 90 -2.13 -1.40 -16.90
C GLU A 90 -3.06 -2.07 -15.91
N SER A 91 -3.80 -1.28 -15.12
CA SER A 91 -4.81 -1.81 -14.22
C SER A 91 -6.13 -1.06 -14.34
N ASP A 92 -7.21 -1.74 -13.97
CA ASP A 92 -8.56 -1.18 -13.91
C ASP A 92 -8.86 -0.49 -12.57
N LEU A 93 -7.84 0.00 -11.87
CA LEU A 93 -7.98 0.67 -10.57
C LEU A 93 -9.00 1.82 -10.66
N LYS A 94 -10.05 1.74 -9.85
CA LYS A 94 -11.15 2.75 -9.82
C LYS A 94 -11.16 3.58 -8.55
N ASP A 95 -10.59 3.06 -7.48
CA ASP A 95 -10.67 3.68 -6.16
C ASP A 95 -9.63 4.78 -6.00
N GLU A 96 -9.99 5.81 -5.24
CA GLU A 96 -9.14 6.96 -4.97
C GLU A 96 -8.39 6.84 -3.63
N ILE A 97 -7.21 7.43 -3.60
CA ILE A 97 -6.43 7.63 -2.38
C ILE A 97 -7.09 8.77 -1.58
N LYS A 98 -7.29 8.55 -0.26
CA LYS A 98 -7.86 9.59 0.62
C LYS A 98 -6.88 9.91 1.74
N LEU A 99 -6.72 11.20 2.01
CA LEU A 99 -5.82 11.72 3.04
C LEU A 99 -6.60 12.63 3.98
N TYR A 100 -6.41 12.43 5.28
CA TYR A 100 -7.07 13.22 6.32
C TYR A 100 -6.04 13.70 7.36
N VAL A 101 -6.27 14.88 7.89
CA VAL A 101 -5.55 15.38 9.08
C VAL A 101 -6.59 15.78 10.13
N ASN A 102 -6.51 15.17 11.31
CA ASN A 102 -7.48 15.37 12.40
C ASN A 102 -8.95 15.18 11.92
N ASN A 103 -9.18 14.13 11.13
CA ASN A 103 -10.45 13.77 10.48
C ASN A 103 -10.96 14.77 9.42
N GLN A 104 -10.19 15.79 9.08
CA GLN A 104 -10.51 16.71 7.99
C GLN A 104 -9.84 16.24 6.70
N PRO A 105 -10.55 16.17 5.57
CA PRO A 105 -9.96 15.78 4.30
C PRO A 105 -8.92 16.81 3.85
N VAL A 106 -7.83 16.31 3.31
CA VAL A 106 -6.74 17.13 2.77
C VAL A 106 -6.62 16.86 1.27
N ASN A 107 -6.48 17.91 0.49
CA ASN A 107 -6.25 17.77 -0.94
C ASN A 107 -4.90 17.06 -1.18
N LEU A 108 -4.97 15.93 -1.87
CA LEU A 108 -3.82 15.09 -2.17
C LEU A 108 -3.03 15.72 -3.33
N LYS A 109 -1.84 16.21 -3.04
CA LYS A 109 -0.86 16.64 -4.04
C LYS A 109 0.34 15.73 -3.97
N ILE A 110 0.57 14.94 -5.02
CA ILE A 110 1.69 14.02 -5.10
C ILE A 110 2.81 14.67 -5.89
N LYS A 111 3.99 14.71 -5.28
CA LYS A 111 5.22 15.17 -5.91
C LYS A 111 6.34 14.18 -5.59
N ASP A 112 7.07 13.75 -6.60
CA ASP A 112 8.18 12.80 -6.48
C ASP A 112 7.82 11.52 -5.70
N GLY A 113 6.56 11.05 -5.87
CA GLY A 113 6.03 9.86 -5.21
C GLY A 113 5.56 10.07 -3.76
N TYR A 114 5.50 11.31 -3.28
CA TYR A 114 5.07 11.63 -1.92
C TYR A 114 3.89 12.60 -1.90
N ALA A 115 2.96 12.37 -0.98
CA ALA A 115 1.98 13.35 -0.56
C ALA A 115 2.62 14.25 0.51
N GLU A 116 2.67 15.55 0.26
CA GLU A 116 3.28 16.52 1.19
C GLU A 116 2.20 17.25 1.98
N ILE A 117 2.36 17.32 3.31
CA ILE A 117 1.54 18.08 4.23
C ILE A 117 2.44 19.07 4.97
N ASP A 118 2.54 20.32 4.51
CA ASP A 118 3.29 21.38 5.19
C ASP A 118 2.36 22.19 6.09
N ARG A 119 2.50 22.00 7.40
CA ARG A 119 1.70 22.73 8.38
C ARG A 119 2.43 22.87 9.73
N LYS A 120 1.87 23.66 10.61
CA LYS A 120 2.23 23.65 12.04
C LYS A 120 1.56 22.44 12.69
N TRP A 121 2.38 21.53 13.22
CA TRP A 121 1.95 20.34 13.93
C TRP A 121 1.87 20.59 15.42
N TYR A 122 0.85 20.03 16.05
CA TYR A 122 0.63 20.04 17.49
C TYR A 122 0.78 18.63 18.05
N PRO A 123 1.09 18.49 19.36
CA PRO A 123 1.16 17.15 19.98
C PRO A 123 -0.13 16.37 19.76
N LYS A 124 0.03 15.09 19.35
CA LYS A 124 -1.05 14.13 19.05
C LYS A 124 -1.90 14.47 17.81
N ASP A 125 -1.45 15.32 16.92
CA ASP A 125 -2.08 15.46 15.59
C ASP A 125 -2.11 14.10 14.88
N LYS A 126 -3.24 13.77 14.25
CA LYS A 126 -3.45 12.50 13.54
C LYS A 126 -3.49 12.72 12.04
N VAL A 127 -2.79 11.86 11.32
CA VAL A 127 -2.89 11.76 9.86
C VAL A 127 -3.40 10.37 9.52
N MET A 128 -4.38 10.28 8.64
CA MET A 128 -4.90 9.02 8.13
C MET A 128 -4.83 9.00 6.61
N LEU A 129 -4.04 8.07 6.09
CA LEU A 129 -3.99 7.74 4.68
C LEU A 129 -4.85 6.49 4.44
N LYS A 130 -5.70 6.53 3.43
CA LYS A 130 -6.44 5.36 2.93
C LYS A 130 -6.02 5.06 1.51
N LEU A 131 -5.38 3.92 1.33
CA LEU A 131 -4.97 3.39 0.03
C LEU A 131 -6.05 2.44 -0.51
N PRO A 132 -6.28 2.40 -1.83
CA PRO A 132 -7.22 1.48 -2.44
C PRO A 132 -6.66 0.05 -2.39
N ILE A 133 -7.35 -0.87 -1.75
CA ILE A 133 -6.95 -2.29 -1.66
C ILE A 133 -7.97 -3.24 -2.27
N ASN A 134 -9.03 -2.72 -2.90
CA ASN A 134 -9.98 -3.60 -3.60
C ASN A 134 -9.27 -4.40 -4.69
N PRO A 135 -9.77 -5.60 -5.01
CA PRO A 135 -9.23 -6.39 -6.10
C PRO A 135 -9.24 -5.61 -7.41
N ARG A 136 -8.17 -5.73 -8.17
CA ARG A 136 -8.04 -5.13 -9.50
C ARG A 136 -7.40 -6.11 -10.47
N ILE A 137 -7.74 -5.95 -11.74
CA ILE A 137 -7.14 -6.69 -12.84
C ILE A 137 -5.93 -5.90 -13.35
N ILE A 138 -4.84 -6.62 -13.56
CA ILE A 138 -3.65 -6.11 -14.23
C ILE A 138 -3.56 -6.79 -15.59
N THR A 139 -3.50 -5.99 -16.65
CA THR A 139 -3.36 -6.46 -18.03
C THR A 139 -2.00 -6.08 -18.59
N PRO A 140 -1.36 -6.96 -19.38
CA PRO A 140 -0.13 -6.62 -20.07
C PRO A 140 -0.39 -5.65 -21.22
N ASN A 141 0.62 -4.84 -21.54
CA ASN A 141 0.59 -4.02 -22.73
C ASN A 141 0.46 -4.93 -23.99
N HIS A 142 -0.37 -4.53 -24.95
CA HIS A 142 -0.64 -5.27 -26.17
C HIS A 142 0.62 -5.59 -27.02
N GLN A 143 1.72 -4.89 -26.79
CA GLN A 143 3.01 -5.15 -27.44
C GLN A 143 3.71 -6.40 -26.90
N ILE A 144 3.32 -6.89 -25.73
CA ILE A 144 3.86 -8.11 -25.12
C ILE A 144 3.02 -9.31 -25.59
N LYS A 145 3.38 -9.84 -26.77
CA LYS A 145 2.59 -10.88 -27.44
C LYS A 145 2.52 -12.18 -26.65
N GLU A 146 3.55 -12.49 -25.88
CA GLU A 146 3.66 -13.71 -25.05
C GLU A 146 2.62 -13.76 -23.93
N LEU A 147 2.16 -12.59 -23.49
CA LEU A 147 1.15 -12.47 -22.42
C LEU A 147 -0.25 -12.11 -22.94
N ASN A 148 -0.45 -12.20 -24.26
CA ASN A 148 -1.75 -11.88 -24.83
C ASN A 148 -2.85 -12.77 -24.23
N GLN A 149 -3.99 -12.17 -23.88
CA GLN A 149 -5.12 -12.80 -23.20
C GLN A 149 -4.82 -13.33 -21.79
N GLN A 150 -3.75 -12.90 -21.17
CA GLN A 150 -3.45 -13.20 -19.78
C GLN A 150 -3.72 -11.97 -18.91
N VAL A 151 -4.12 -12.22 -17.66
CA VAL A 151 -4.31 -11.17 -16.66
C VAL A 151 -3.75 -11.64 -15.32
N ALA A 152 -3.40 -10.70 -14.48
CA ALA A 152 -3.08 -10.95 -13.07
C ALA A 152 -4.10 -10.26 -12.18
N LEU A 153 -4.34 -10.84 -11.01
CA LEU A 153 -5.18 -10.25 -9.97
C LEU A 153 -4.30 -9.66 -8.87
N ALA A 154 -4.64 -8.48 -8.42
CA ALA A 154 -3.95 -7.83 -7.33
C ALA A 154 -4.93 -7.18 -6.34
N SER A 155 -4.50 -7.08 -5.08
CA SER A 155 -5.19 -6.29 -4.06
C SER A 155 -4.13 -5.50 -3.29
N GLY A 156 -4.22 -4.19 -3.32
CA GLY A 156 -3.11 -3.36 -2.84
C GLY A 156 -1.79 -3.71 -3.57
N PRO A 157 -0.68 -3.88 -2.87
CA PRO A 157 0.61 -4.26 -3.48
C PRO A 157 0.76 -5.76 -3.73
N VAL A 158 -0.20 -6.58 -3.30
CA VAL A 158 -0.12 -8.05 -3.35
C VAL A 158 -0.68 -8.55 -4.67
N ILE A 159 0.13 -9.33 -5.39
CA ILE A 159 -0.31 -10.08 -6.55
C ILE A 159 -0.76 -11.47 -6.08
N TYR A 160 -1.92 -11.88 -6.54
CA TYR A 160 -2.50 -13.16 -6.19
C TYR A 160 -2.26 -14.19 -7.30
N CYS A 161 -2.01 -15.42 -6.92
CA CYS A 161 -1.92 -16.54 -7.85
C CYS A 161 -2.99 -17.58 -7.51
N ILE A 162 -3.47 -18.25 -8.54
CA ILE A 162 -4.40 -19.37 -8.42
C ILE A 162 -3.58 -20.66 -8.32
N GLU A 163 -3.82 -21.45 -7.28
CA GLU A 163 -3.09 -22.68 -7.02
C GLU A 163 -3.92 -23.90 -7.42
N SER A 164 -3.26 -24.89 -8.01
CA SER A 164 -3.93 -26.12 -8.47
C SER A 164 -4.45 -27.00 -7.34
N CYS A 165 -3.90 -26.88 -6.13
CA CYS A 165 -4.39 -27.60 -4.96
C CYS A 165 -5.81 -27.14 -4.55
N ASP A 166 -6.11 -25.86 -4.75
CA ASP A 166 -7.42 -25.28 -4.44
C ASP A 166 -8.36 -25.24 -5.66
N ASN A 167 -7.79 -25.38 -6.88
CA ASN A 167 -8.51 -25.19 -8.12
C ASN A 167 -8.14 -26.33 -9.13
N PRO A 168 -8.81 -27.49 -9.08
CA PRO A 168 -8.40 -28.67 -9.82
C PRO A 168 -8.46 -28.50 -11.36
N ASN A 169 -9.24 -27.55 -11.87
CA ASN A 169 -9.39 -27.29 -13.31
C ASN A 169 -8.62 -26.04 -13.77
N LEU A 170 -7.51 -25.70 -13.13
CA LEU A 170 -6.75 -24.48 -13.36
C LEU A 170 -6.47 -24.18 -14.84
N ASN A 171 -6.11 -25.21 -15.63
CA ASN A 171 -5.78 -25.04 -17.06
C ASN A 171 -6.98 -24.64 -17.94
N GLN A 172 -8.20 -24.83 -17.43
CA GLN A 172 -9.45 -24.51 -18.14
C GLN A 172 -10.09 -23.21 -17.66
N MET A 173 -9.53 -22.62 -16.61
CA MET A 173 -10.07 -21.39 -16.04
C MET A 173 -9.95 -20.23 -16.98
N ARG A 174 -11.00 -19.43 -17.02
CA ARG A 174 -11.07 -18.16 -17.73
C ARG A 174 -11.69 -17.11 -16.83
N ILE A 175 -11.09 -15.93 -16.78
CA ILE A 175 -11.67 -14.78 -16.10
C ILE A 175 -12.51 -14.04 -17.12
N MET A 176 -13.83 -14.00 -16.88
CA MET A 176 -14.77 -13.30 -17.75
C MET A 176 -14.72 -11.78 -17.48
N PRO A 177 -14.96 -10.93 -18.49
CA PRO A 177 -14.95 -9.48 -18.31
C PRO A 177 -15.92 -8.97 -17.24
N GLU A 178 -17.04 -9.67 -17.04
CA GLU A 178 -18.07 -9.36 -16.06
C GLU A 178 -17.86 -10.03 -14.69
N ALA A 179 -16.73 -10.69 -14.48
CA ALA A 179 -16.42 -11.37 -13.22
C ALA A 179 -16.44 -10.39 -12.04
N GLN A 180 -17.04 -10.83 -10.95
CA GLN A 180 -17.06 -10.09 -9.70
C GLN A 180 -15.97 -10.60 -8.77
N TYR A 181 -15.30 -9.67 -8.10
CA TYR A 181 -14.20 -9.95 -7.19
C TYR A 181 -14.55 -9.47 -5.79
N ALA A 182 -14.26 -10.30 -4.79
CA ALA A 182 -14.42 -9.92 -3.40
C ALA A 182 -13.20 -10.38 -2.60
N ILE A 183 -12.81 -9.58 -1.61
CA ILE A 183 -11.82 -10.00 -0.64
C ILE A 183 -12.53 -10.87 0.40
N GLY A 184 -12.10 -12.11 0.52
CA GLY A 184 -12.46 -13.03 1.59
C GLY A 184 -11.30 -13.21 2.56
N LYS A 185 -11.56 -13.97 3.62
CA LYS A 185 -10.53 -14.44 4.55
C LYS A 185 -10.52 -15.95 4.59
N GLN A 186 -9.34 -16.53 4.56
CA GLN A 186 -9.12 -17.95 4.74
C GLN A 186 -8.20 -18.18 5.92
N HIS A 187 -8.61 -19.07 6.82
CA HIS A 187 -7.75 -19.45 7.93
C HIS A 187 -6.64 -20.35 7.46
N GLN A 188 -5.40 -19.96 7.67
CA GLN A 188 -4.22 -20.79 7.46
C GLN A 188 -3.55 -21.10 8.80
N GLN A 189 -2.63 -22.04 8.80
CA GLN A 189 -2.01 -22.67 9.99
C GLN A 189 -1.62 -21.68 11.11
N PHE A 190 -1.25 -20.45 10.79
CA PHE A 190 -0.76 -19.47 11.78
C PHE A 190 -1.53 -18.15 11.82
N ARG A 191 -2.37 -17.87 10.80
CA ARG A 191 -3.13 -16.61 10.68
C ARG A 191 -4.20 -16.68 9.62
N ASP A 192 -5.12 -15.74 9.67
CA ASP A 192 -6.01 -15.47 8.54
C ASP A 192 -5.25 -14.75 7.43
N VAL A 193 -5.43 -15.17 6.20
CA VAL A 193 -4.92 -14.52 5.00
C VAL A 193 -6.08 -13.98 4.16
N ASN A 194 -5.83 -12.87 3.48
CA ASN A 194 -6.77 -12.39 2.50
C ASN A 194 -6.68 -13.25 1.24
N ILE A 195 -7.83 -13.60 0.70
CA ILE A 195 -7.99 -14.30 -0.58
C ILE A 195 -8.84 -13.44 -1.50
N ILE A 196 -8.73 -13.62 -2.81
CA ILE A 196 -9.67 -13.05 -3.78
C ILE A 196 -10.62 -14.16 -4.20
N GLN A 197 -11.90 -13.96 -3.91
CA GLN A 197 -12.97 -14.81 -4.42
C GLN A 197 -13.42 -14.27 -5.77
N ILE A 198 -13.44 -15.14 -6.76
CA ILE A 198 -13.85 -14.82 -8.13
C ILE A 198 -15.18 -15.48 -8.38
N ASN A 199 -16.17 -14.72 -8.79
CA ASN A 199 -17.49 -15.22 -9.14
C ASN A 199 -17.77 -14.87 -10.60
N ASN A 200 -17.76 -15.89 -11.47
CA ASN A 200 -18.15 -15.83 -12.86
C ASN A 200 -19.49 -16.57 -13.02
N ASN A 201 -20.25 -16.23 -14.06
CA ASN A 201 -21.48 -16.98 -14.39
C ASN A 201 -21.21 -18.47 -14.71
N GLU A 202 -20.01 -18.81 -15.15
CA GLU A 202 -19.61 -20.17 -15.54
C GLU A 202 -18.68 -20.86 -14.54
N TRP A 203 -18.07 -20.07 -13.62
CA TRP A 203 -17.10 -20.61 -12.67
C TRP A 203 -16.91 -19.70 -11.45
N SER A 204 -16.67 -20.31 -10.28
CA SER A 204 -16.24 -19.63 -9.06
C SER A 204 -14.93 -20.23 -8.56
N GLY A 205 -14.00 -19.40 -8.11
CA GLY A 205 -12.70 -19.85 -7.62
C GLY A 205 -12.09 -18.92 -6.58
N ILE A 206 -10.93 -19.33 -6.09
CA ILE A 206 -10.18 -18.64 -5.04
C ILE A 206 -8.77 -18.36 -5.57
N ALA A 207 -8.29 -17.13 -5.41
CA ALA A 207 -6.93 -16.73 -5.70
C ALA A 207 -6.26 -16.05 -4.49
#